data_50e22d3ad728da8125a48ddc52e0ab7a
#
_entry.id   50e22d3ad728da8125a48ddc52e0ab7a
#
_cell.length_a   1.000
_cell.length_b   1.000
_cell.length_c   1.000
_cell.angle_alpha   90.00
_cell.angle_beta   90.00
_cell.angle_gamma   90.00
#
_symmetry.space_group_name_H-M   'P 1'
#
loop_
_entity.id
_entity.type
_entity.pdbx_description
1 polymer ?
#
loop_
_entity_poly.entity_id
_entity_poly.type
_entity_poly.pdbx_seq_one_letter_code
_entity_poly.pdbx_strand_id
1 'polypeptide(L)'
;MNKFMLMVTVFLFLAFQSFSQDQKYTRKYSGTVKYQKTDQPATVFEFPYPASQVEDGLMEFFREQGSKPKESKGFYFVSNVRMPKQEKVNDIYYKVEKDGKEASKVYAIVTEVGENPVNRTSSHNELVAAGAGAGVVAAVGPAMEEHDYKVQLEKQEEEIRKGEKKMNDLLDESKKLEKKRSDIDKEIETNKQDQEKLQAELDNKKQLYQQFVEKKKKK
;
A
#
# COMPACT_ATOMS: atom_id res chain seq x y z
N MET A 1 19.67 -12.27 -25.24
CA MET A 1 18.96 -11.37 -24.32
C MET A 1 17.63 -11.00 -24.98
N ASN A 2 16.52 -11.56 -24.48
CA ASN A 2 15.21 -11.49 -25.16
C ASN A 2 14.67 -10.06 -25.15
N LYS A 3 14.21 -9.58 -26.33
CA LYS A 3 13.58 -8.25 -26.51
C LYS A 3 12.43 -8.01 -25.53
N PHE A 4 11.79 -9.06 -25.05
CA PHE A 4 10.74 -9.04 -24.03
C PHE A 4 11.27 -8.65 -22.64
N MET A 5 12.45 -9.10 -22.24
CA MET A 5 13.09 -8.75 -20.98
C MET A 5 13.55 -7.30 -20.95
N LEU A 6 13.97 -6.75 -22.09
CA LEU A 6 14.34 -5.34 -22.23
C LEU A 6 13.12 -4.42 -22.13
N MET A 7 11.96 -4.85 -22.63
CA MET A 7 10.71 -4.07 -22.60
C MET A 7 10.13 -4.01 -21.19
N VAL A 8 10.23 -5.08 -20.40
CA VAL A 8 9.79 -5.12 -19.01
C VAL A 8 10.68 -4.24 -18.11
N THR A 9 12.01 -4.23 -18.34
CA THR A 9 12.92 -3.36 -17.58
C THR A 9 12.71 -1.89 -17.90
N VAL A 10 12.40 -1.52 -19.13
CA VAL A 10 12.10 -0.12 -19.52
C VAL A 10 10.76 0.32 -18.93
N PHE A 11 9.75 -0.55 -18.86
CA PHE A 11 8.45 -0.22 -18.25
C PHE A 11 8.55 -0.06 -16.73
N LEU A 12 9.39 -0.86 -16.06
CA LEU A 12 9.68 -0.67 -14.62
C LEU A 12 10.42 0.65 -14.35
N PHE A 13 11.35 1.05 -15.25
CA PHE A 13 12.11 2.28 -15.07
C PHE A 13 11.28 3.54 -15.32
N LEU A 14 10.28 3.50 -16.20
CA LEU A 14 9.35 4.61 -16.45
C LEU A 14 8.32 4.80 -15.33
N ALA A 15 7.97 3.74 -14.59
CA ALA A 15 7.10 3.84 -13.42
C ALA A 15 7.79 4.52 -12.22
N PHE A 16 9.13 4.50 -12.16
CA PHE A 16 9.89 5.16 -11.10
C PHE A 16 10.08 6.67 -11.29
N GLN A 17 9.80 7.23 -12.47
CA GLN A 17 10.00 8.67 -12.73
C GLN A 17 8.80 9.55 -12.32
N SER A 18 7.70 8.97 -11.86
CA SER A 18 6.50 9.74 -11.47
C SER A 18 6.45 10.13 -10.00
N PHE A 19 7.45 9.78 -9.19
CA PHE A 19 7.60 10.30 -7.83
C PHE A 19 8.35 11.64 -7.85
N SER A 20 7.73 12.66 -8.45
CA SER A 20 8.02 14.03 -8.11
C SER A 20 7.51 14.25 -6.68
N GLN A 21 8.44 14.28 -5.74
CA GLN A 21 8.18 14.72 -4.36
C GLN A 21 7.83 16.20 -4.39
N ASP A 22 6.56 16.50 -4.64
CA ASP A 22 6.01 17.76 -4.17
C ASP A 22 5.99 17.67 -2.65
N GLN A 23 6.99 18.27 -2.01
CA GLN A 23 7.00 18.52 -0.57
C GLN A 23 5.75 19.35 -0.24
N LYS A 24 4.67 18.68 0.10
CA LYS A 24 3.46 19.34 0.59
C LYS A 24 3.75 19.79 2.02
N TYR A 25 4.09 21.05 2.13
CA TYR A 25 4.39 21.69 3.41
C TYR A 25 3.21 21.62 4.36
N THR A 26 3.49 21.18 5.58
CA THR A 26 2.59 21.39 6.71
C THR A 26 2.45 22.88 6.97
N ARG A 27 1.25 23.42 6.87
CA ARG A 27 0.96 24.81 7.28
C ARG A 27 0.75 24.84 8.78
N LYS A 28 1.26 25.89 9.41
CA LYS A 28 1.09 26.18 10.84
C LYS A 28 0.54 27.56 11.03
N TYR A 29 -0.50 27.67 11.87
CA TYR A 29 -1.07 28.95 12.27
C TYR A 29 -1.72 28.87 13.67
N SER A 30 -2.00 30.01 14.27
CA SER A 30 -2.75 30.11 15.51
C SER A 30 -4.25 30.03 15.21
N GLY A 31 -4.97 29.21 15.95
CA GLY A 31 -6.41 29.01 15.83
C GLY A 31 -7.07 28.75 17.18
N THR A 32 -8.31 28.34 17.13
CA THR A 32 -9.08 27.94 18.32
C THR A 32 -9.70 26.56 18.12
N VAL A 33 -9.85 25.81 19.18
CA VAL A 33 -10.53 24.51 19.19
C VAL A 33 -11.41 24.37 20.43
N LYS A 34 -12.56 23.74 20.28
CA LYS A 34 -13.47 23.46 21.40
C LYS A 34 -12.94 22.31 22.24
N TYR A 35 -12.51 22.64 23.48
CA TYR A 35 -12.12 21.65 24.48
C TYR A 35 -13.05 21.77 25.71
N GLN A 36 -13.74 20.70 26.08
CA GLN A 36 -14.71 20.68 27.19
C GLN A 36 -15.75 21.82 27.12
N LYS A 37 -16.30 22.09 25.95
CA LYS A 37 -17.28 23.15 25.62
C LYS A 37 -16.74 24.59 25.65
N THR A 38 -15.47 24.80 25.93
CA THR A 38 -14.81 26.11 25.94
C THR A 38 -13.87 26.24 24.79
N ASP A 39 -13.89 27.39 24.10
CA ASP A 39 -12.95 27.67 23.01
C ASP A 39 -11.56 27.92 23.59
N GLN A 40 -10.60 27.13 23.16
CA GLN A 40 -9.22 27.18 23.63
C GLN A 40 -8.31 27.62 22.48
N PRO A 41 -7.37 28.54 22.71
CA PRO A 41 -6.31 28.81 21.74
C PRO A 41 -5.51 27.53 21.48
N ALA A 42 -5.25 27.26 20.20
CA ALA A 42 -4.50 26.09 19.75
C ALA A 42 -3.57 26.48 18.61
N THR A 43 -2.52 25.72 18.46
CA THR A 43 -1.74 25.72 17.22
C THR A 43 -2.37 24.73 16.26
N VAL A 44 -2.64 25.15 15.03
CA VAL A 44 -3.25 24.32 13.99
C VAL A 44 -2.18 23.95 12.99
N PHE A 45 -2.16 22.67 12.63
CA PHE A 45 -1.30 22.12 11.59
C PHE A 45 -2.17 21.47 10.51
N GLU A 46 -1.90 21.78 9.26
CA GLU A 46 -2.55 21.16 8.11
C GLU A 46 -1.62 20.10 7.52
N PHE A 47 -2.13 18.88 7.37
CA PHE A 47 -1.41 17.74 6.79
C PHE A 47 -2.08 17.30 5.49
N PRO A 48 -1.32 17.01 4.45
CA PRO A 48 -1.83 16.44 3.21
C PRO A 48 -1.99 14.89 3.31
N TYR A 49 -2.50 14.43 4.45
CA TYR A 49 -2.71 13.02 4.74
C TYR A 49 -4.09 12.81 5.38
N PRO A 50 -4.71 11.63 5.17
CA PRO A 50 -5.96 11.27 5.85
C PRO A 50 -5.82 11.34 7.37
N ALA A 51 -6.91 11.69 8.06
CA ALA A 51 -6.90 11.87 9.52
C ALA A 51 -6.42 10.62 10.28
N SER A 52 -6.84 9.42 9.84
CA SER A 52 -6.38 8.16 10.46
C SER A 52 -4.88 7.97 10.37
N GLN A 53 -4.29 8.28 9.23
CA GLN A 53 -2.85 8.18 9.02
C GLN A 53 -2.08 9.16 9.91
N VAL A 54 -2.62 10.39 10.07
CA VAL A 54 -2.03 11.39 10.96
C VAL A 54 -2.17 11.01 12.44
N GLU A 55 -3.30 10.42 12.84
CA GLU A 55 -3.49 9.87 14.18
C GLU A 55 -2.47 8.77 14.49
N ASP A 56 -2.33 7.78 13.59
CA ASP A 56 -1.41 6.67 13.76
C ASP A 56 0.05 7.15 13.84
N GLY A 57 0.45 8.05 12.96
CA GLY A 57 1.80 8.61 12.97
C GLY A 57 2.10 9.46 14.22
N LEU A 58 1.14 10.26 14.71
CA LEU A 58 1.29 10.98 15.98
C LEU A 58 1.40 10.01 17.16
N MET A 59 0.61 8.95 17.17
CA MET A 59 0.68 7.92 18.21
C MET A 59 2.02 7.20 18.20
N GLU A 60 2.54 6.84 17.02
CA GLU A 60 3.85 6.22 16.85
C GLU A 60 4.95 7.17 17.33
N PHE A 61 4.95 8.42 16.86
CA PHE A 61 5.91 9.44 17.27
C PHE A 61 6.00 9.61 18.79
N PHE A 62 4.86 9.78 19.48
CA PHE A 62 4.88 9.95 20.93
C PHE A 62 5.29 8.67 21.67
N ARG A 63 4.99 7.49 21.15
CA ARG A 63 5.47 6.22 21.71
C ARG A 63 6.98 6.08 21.62
N GLU A 64 7.57 6.47 20.50
CA GLU A 64 9.03 6.49 20.30
C GLU A 64 9.73 7.46 21.27
N GLN A 65 9.04 8.55 21.65
CA GLN A 65 9.50 9.47 22.70
C GLN A 65 9.25 8.95 24.12
N GLY A 66 8.82 7.70 24.28
CA GLY A 66 8.54 7.10 25.59
C GLY A 66 7.21 7.52 26.21
N SER A 67 6.36 8.24 25.48
CA SER A 67 5.06 8.72 25.94
C SER A 67 3.92 7.86 25.38
N LYS A 68 2.82 7.72 26.15
CA LYS A 68 1.62 6.99 25.70
C LYS A 68 0.45 7.96 25.60
N PRO A 69 0.04 8.36 24.39
CA PRO A 69 -1.16 9.16 24.22
C PRO A 69 -2.38 8.46 24.81
N LYS A 70 -3.21 9.21 25.55
CA LYS A 70 -4.48 8.74 26.13
C LYS A 70 -5.62 9.52 25.51
N GLU A 71 -6.54 8.82 24.86
CA GLU A 71 -7.73 9.47 24.33
C GLU A 71 -8.72 9.80 25.44
N SER A 72 -9.22 11.02 25.44
CA SER A 72 -10.29 11.50 26.31
C SER A 72 -11.09 12.58 25.62
N LYS A 73 -12.41 12.38 25.49
CA LYS A 73 -13.38 13.36 24.95
C LYS A 73 -13.01 13.89 23.54
N GLY A 74 -12.46 13.01 22.68
CA GLY A 74 -12.06 13.34 21.31
C GLY A 74 -10.76 14.13 21.21
N PHE A 75 -9.97 14.15 22.29
CA PHE A 75 -8.59 14.63 22.32
C PHE A 75 -7.67 13.55 22.80
N TYR A 76 -6.46 13.53 22.26
CA TYR A 76 -5.37 12.75 22.80
C TYR A 76 -4.58 13.63 23.77
N PHE A 77 -4.27 13.08 24.93
CA PHE A 77 -3.46 13.72 25.97
C PHE A 77 -2.11 13.02 26.08
N VAL A 78 -1.04 13.78 26.07
CA VAL A 78 0.35 13.32 26.25
C VAL A 78 0.98 14.17 27.33
N SER A 79 1.41 13.54 28.40
CA SER A 79 2.02 14.24 29.54
C SER A 79 3.54 14.24 29.48
N ASN A 80 4.14 15.25 30.09
CA ASN A 80 5.61 15.37 30.26
C ASN A 80 6.41 15.27 28.96
N VAL A 81 5.89 15.89 27.88
CA VAL A 81 6.57 15.86 26.58
C VAL A 81 7.74 16.84 26.59
N ARG A 82 8.93 16.28 26.36
CA ARG A 82 10.14 17.07 26.17
C ARG A 82 10.33 17.31 24.69
N MET A 83 10.27 18.56 24.28
CA MET A 83 10.49 18.92 22.88
C MET A 83 11.99 19.08 22.57
N PRO A 84 12.41 18.74 21.33
CA PRO A 84 13.80 18.99 20.91
C PRO A 84 14.20 20.45 21.14
N LYS A 85 15.38 20.66 21.70
CA LYS A 85 15.96 22.00 22.00
C LYS A 85 15.22 22.77 23.11
N GLN A 86 14.41 22.13 23.94
CA GLN A 86 13.76 22.76 25.09
C GLN A 86 14.12 22.05 26.38
N GLU A 87 14.39 22.84 27.43
CA GLU A 87 14.64 22.32 28.77
C GLU A 87 13.33 21.99 29.49
N LYS A 88 12.26 22.72 29.20
CA LYS A 88 10.95 22.54 29.83
C LYS A 88 10.17 21.39 29.19
N VAL A 89 9.48 20.63 30.03
CA VAL A 89 8.49 19.62 29.63
C VAL A 89 7.11 20.27 29.68
N ASN A 90 6.23 19.81 28.78
CA ASN A 90 4.85 20.34 28.66
C ASN A 90 3.89 19.18 28.53
N ASP A 91 2.61 19.46 28.87
CA ASP A 91 1.50 18.61 28.54
C ASP A 91 0.88 19.04 27.21
N ILE A 92 0.53 18.07 26.36
CA ILE A 92 -0.02 18.32 25.03
C ILE A 92 -1.38 17.66 24.92
N TYR A 93 -2.37 18.45 24.52
CA TYR A 93 -3.69 17.95 24.11
C TYR A 93 -3.83 18.16 22.63
N TYR A 94 -4.02 17.10 21.86
CA TYR A 94 -4.20 17.25 20.42
C TYR A 94 -5.47 16.55 19.94
N LYS A 95 -6.02 17.08 18.86
CA LYS A 95 -7.19 16.55 18.17
C LYS A 95 -6.88 16.53 16.68
N VAL A 96 -7.21 15.44 16.02
CA VAL A 96 -7.12 15.34 14.56
C VAL A 96 -8.53 15.44 13.97
N GLU A 97 -8.71 16.30 13.01
CA GLU A 97 -9.96 16.48 12.28
C GLU A 97 -9.73 16.26 10.77
N LYS A 98 -10.71 15.65 10.12
CA LYS A 98 -10.69 15.50 8.66
C LYS A 98 -10.85 16.85 7.98
N ASP A 99 -10.03 17.10 6.96
CA ASP A 99 -10.15 18.26 6.05
C ASP A 99 -10.26 17.74 4.60
N GLY A 100 -11.39 17.09 4.31
CA GLY A 100 -11.60 16.33 3.07
C GLY A 100 -11.23 14.85 3.19
N LYS A 101 -10.93 14.21 2.05
CA LYS A 101 -10.59 12.77 2.02
C LYS A 101 -9.10 12.52 2.28
N GLU A 102 -8.25 13.37 1.75
CA GLU A 102 -6.81 13.18 1.69
C GLU A 102 -6.04 14.21 2.55
N ALA A 103 -6.74 14.98 3.36
CA ALA A 103 -6.15 16.00 4.22
C ALA A 103 -6.75 16.01 5.61
N SER A 104 -6.00 16.55 6.57
CA SER A 104 -6.45 16.68 7.96
C SER A 104 -5.85 17.90 8.64
N LYS A 105 -6.47 18.29 9.75
CA LYS A 105 -6.01 19.34 10.65
C LYS A 105 -5.74 18.78 12.02
N VAL A 106 -4.60 19.12 12.59
CA VAL A 106 -4.25 18.82 13.98
C VAL A 106 -4.30 20.09 14.78
N TYR A 107 -5.14 20.10 15.80
CA TYR A 107 -5.22 21.16 16.78
C TYR A 107 -4.42 20.74 18.02
N ALA A 108 -3.38 21.47 18.35
CA ALA A 108 -2.55 21.21 19.51
C ALA A 108 -2.67 22.32 20.55
N ILE A 109 -3.10 21.96 21.76
CA ILE A 109 -3.08 22.82 22.92
C ILE A 109 -1.90 22.42 23.78
N VAL A 110 -1.01 23.35 24.10
CA VAL A 110 0.15 23.12 24.95
C VAL A 110 -0.11 23.79 26.29
N THR A 111 0.17 23.07 27.38
CA THR A 111 0.03 23.57 28.76
C THR A 111 1.29 23.27 29.56
N GLU A 112 1.46 23.92 30.69
CA GLU A 112 2.41 23.43 31.71
C GLU A 112 1.98 22.07 32.24
N VAL A 113 2.94 21.33 32.79
CA VAL A 113 2.67 19.97 33.31
C VAL A 113 1.63 20.02 34.45
N GLY A 114 0.59 19.18 34.29
CA GLY A 114 -0.53 19.11 35.26
C GLY A 114 -1.58 20.20 35.14
N GLU A 115 -1.44 21.12 34.17
CA GLU A 115 -2.39 22.22 33.97
C GLU A 115 -3.51 21.79 33.00
N ASN A 116 -4.76 22.09 33.40
CA ASN A 116 -5.91 21.84 32.54
C ASN A 116 -6.08 23.01 31.54
N PRO A 117 -6.25 22.77 30.24
CA PRO A 117 -6.47 23.84 29.25
C PRO A 117 -7.58 24.84 29.59
N VAL A 118 -8.65 24.39 30.27
CA VAL A 118 -9.78 25.26 30.61
C VAL A 118 -9.44 26.23 31.73
N ASN A 119 -8.59 25.81 32.68
CA ASN A 119 -8.26 26.57 33.90
C ASN A 119 -6.80 27.04 33.92
N ARG A 120 -6.12 27.02 32.75
CA ARG A 120 -4.71 27.38 32.68
C ARG A 120 -4.50 28.84 33.07
N THR A 121 -3.41 29.07 33.78
CA THR A 121 -2.92 30.39 34.16
C THR A 121 -1.90 30.92 33.15
N SER A 122 -1.20 29.99 32.46
CA SER A 122 -0.23 30.33 31.45
C SER A 122 -0.89 30.72 30.11
N SER A 123 -0.36 31.71 29.43
CA SER A 123 -0.83 32.06 28.10
C SER A 123 -0.36 31.04 27.06
N HIS A 124 -1.29 30.49 26.27
CA HIS A 124 -0.95 29.62 25.16
C HIS A 124 0.05 30.27 24.19
N ASN A 125 -0.13 31.56 23.93
CA ASN A 125 0.75 32.31 23.04
C ASN A 125 2.16 32.45 23.62
N GLU A 126 2.32 32.58 24.93
CA GLU A 126 3.64 32.61 25.58
C GLU A 126 4.31 31.25 25.51
N LEU A 127 3.60 30.15 25.75
CA LEU A 127 4.12 28.80 25.62
C LEU A 127 4.52 28.49 24.19
N VAL A 128 3.72 28.89 23.21
CA VAL A 128 4.03 28.75 21.78
C VAL A 128 5.18 29.63 21.36
N ALA A 129 5.22 30.90 21.84
CA ALA A 129 6.35 31.82 21.57
C ALA A 129 7.65 31.35 22.22
N ALA A 130 7.58 30.71 23.39
CA ALA A 130 8.72 30.06 24.04
C ALA A 130 9.22 28.79 23.32
N GLY A 131 8.60 28.46 22.18
CA GLY A 131 9.02 27.36 21.31
C GLY A 131 8.30 26.03 21.56
N ALA A 132 7.43 25.89 22.57
CA ALA A 132 6.72 24.66 22.84
C ALA A 132 5.89 24.16 21.64
N GLY A 133 5.27 25.04 20.89
CA GLY A 133 4.56 24.70 19.65
C GLY A 133 5.47 24.47 18.46
N ALA A 134 6.62 25.15 18.37
CA ALA A 134 7.58 24.99 17.27
C ALA A 134 8.29 23.63 17.34
N GLY A 135 8.55 23.13 18.55
CA GLY A 135 9.16 21.81 18.76
C GLY A 135 8.24 20.65 18.31
N VAL A 136 6.93 20.75 18.56
CA VAL A 136 5.95 19.75 18.07
C VAL A 136 5.97 19.67 16.55
N VAL A 137 6.01 20.83 15.88
CA VAL A 137 6.02 20.87 14.40
C VAL A 137 7.30 20.33 13.80
N ALA A 138 8.44 20.76 14.36
CA ALA A 138 9.75 20.36 13.86
C ALA A 138 9.97 18.83 14.03
N ALA A 139 9.27 18.22 14.97
CA ALA A 139 9.36 16.79 15.24
C ALA A 139 8.28 15.97 14.54
N VAL A 140 7.06 16.49 14.44
CA VAL A 140 5.91 15.77 13.85
C VAL A 140 5.97 15.74 12.32
N GLY A 141 6.44 16.81 11.65
CA GLY A 141 6.57 16.83 10.19
C GLY A 141 7.41 15.66 9.66
N PRO A 142 8.69 15.54 10.07
CA PRO A 142 9.54 14.41 9.67
C PRO A 142 8.99 13.04 10.08
N ALA A 143 8.36 12.91 11.26
CA ALA A 143 7.74 11.67 11.69
C ALA A 143 6.56 11.26 10.80
N MET A 144 5.77 12.23 10.32
CA MET A 144 4.70 11.96 9.37
C MET A 144 5.23 11.51 8.01
N GLU A 145 6.30 12.12 7.52
CA GLU A 145 6.95 11.69 6.27
C GLU A 145 7.51 10.27 6.39
N GLU A 146 8.14 9.95 7.51
CA GLU A 146 8.65 8.59 7.77
C GLU A 146 7.53 7.57 7.88
N HIS A 147 6.44 7.91 8.59
CA HIS A 147 5.27 7.05 8.70
C HIS A 147 4.60 6.81 7.34
N ASP A 148 4.40 7.86 6.54
CA ASP A 148 3.86 7.75 5.19
C ASP A 148 4.74 6.85 4.29
N TYR A 149 6.05 7.03 4.38
CA TYR A 149 7.00 6.18 3.66
C TYR A 149 6.88 4.70 4.05
N LYS A 150 6.76 4.40 5.35
CA LYS A 150 6.54 3.03 5.84
C LYS A 150 5.25 2.43 5.29
N VAL A 151 4.14 3.18 5.34
CA VAL A 151 2.83 2.74 4.82
C VAL A 151 2.89 2.47 3.31
N GLN A 152 3.57 3.33 2.55
CA GLN A 152 3.75 3.12 1.11
C GLN A 152 4.62 1.88 0.82
N LEU A 153 5.67 1.67 1.60
CA LEU A 153 6.55 0.51 1.46
C LEU A 153 5.77 -0.80 1.71
N GLU A 154 5.04 -0.89 2.81
CA GLU A 154 4.21 -2.05 3.14
C GLU A 154 3.19 -2.36 2.04
N LYS A 155 2.56 -1.32 1.48
CA LYS A 155 1.63 -1.47 0.36
C LYS A 155 2.30 -2.03 -0.89
N GLN A 156 3.48 -1.53 -1.22
CA GLN A 156 4.25 -2.03 -2.36
C GLN A 156 4.70 -3.49 -2.15
N GLU A 157 5.15 -3.84 -0.96
CA GLU A 157 5.51 -5.22 -0.61
C GLU A 157 4.32 -6.17 -0.76
N GLU A 158 3.12 -5.75 -0.33
CA GLU A 158 1.91 -6.55 -0.51
C GLU A 158 1.55 -6.73 -2.00
N GLU A 159 1.69 -5.67 -2.80
CA GLU A 159 1.45 -5.76 -4.25
C GLU A 159 2.46 -6.68 -4.95
N ILE A 160 3.73 -6.61 -4.56
CA ILE A 160 4.79 -7.53 -5.05
C ILE A 160 4.41 -8.97 -4.70
N ARG A 161 4.06 -9.25 -3.45
CA ARG A 161 3.67 -10.60 -3.01
C ARG A 161 2.46 -11.14 -3.78
N LYS A 162 1.47 -10.30 -4.05
CA LYS A 162 0.30 -10.67 -4.89
C LYS A 162 0.73 -10.97 -6.34
N GLY A 163 1.64 -10.18 -6.87
CA GLY A 163 2.20 -10.37 -8.20
C GLY A 163 3.00 -11.66 -8.33
N GLU A 164 3.85 -11.97 -7.35
CA GLU A 164 4.63 -13.22 -7.30
C GLU A 164 3.73 -14.46 -7.22
N LYS A 165 2.68 -14.40 -6.38
CA LYS A 165 1.70 -15.50 -6.32
C LYS A 165 1.05 -15.73 -7.67
N LYS A 166 0.56 -14.67 -8.32
CA LYS A 166 -0.06 -14.78 -9.64
C LYS A 166 0.91 -15.32 -10.70
N MET A 167 2.17 -14.92 -10.64
CA MET A 167 3.20 -15.44 -11.52
C MET A 167 3.40 -16.95 -11.34
N ASN A 168 3.46 -17.42 -10.10
CA ASN A 168 3.59 -18.85 -9.79
C ASN A 168 2.38 -19.65 -10.29
N ASP A 169 1.17 -19.13 -10.07
CA ASP A 169 -0.07 -19.76 -10.58
C ASP A 169 -0.04 -19.92 -12.12
N LEU A 170 0.41 -18.87 -12.84
CA LEU A 170 0.55 -18.89 -14.31
C LEU A 170 1.65 -19.88 -14.77
N LEU A 171 2.76 -19.97 -14.04
CA LEU A 171 3.81 -20.94 -14.34
C LEU A 171 3.31 -22.38 -14.18
N ASP A 172 2.53 -22.66 -13.16
CA ASP A 172 1.96 -23.99 -12.95
C ASP A 172 0.87 -24.31 -13.99
N GLU A 173 0.09 -23.34 -14.43
CA GLU A 173 -0.84 -23.50 -15.53
C GLU A 173 -0.08 -23.80 -16.84
N SER A 174 0.99 -23.06 -17.13
CA SER A 174 1.84 -23.30 -18.31
C SER A 174 2.37 -24.74 -18.34
N LYS A 175 2.89 -25.26 -17.22
CA LYS A 175 3.36 -26.65 -17.13
C LYS A 175 2.25 -27.66 -17.40
N LYS A 176 1.03 -27.40 -16.89
CA LYS A 176 -0.13 -28.26 -17.15
C LYS A 176 -0.53 -28.26 -18.62
N LEU A 177 -0.46 -27.11 -19.27
CA LEU A 177 -0.76 -26.98 -20.70
C LEU A 177 0.30 -27.66 -21.55
N GLU A 178 1.59 -27.55 -21.21
CA GLU A 178 2.68 -28.26 -21.90
C GLU A 178 2.49 -29.78 -21.82
N LYS A 179 2.11 -30.30 -20.63
CA LYS A 179 1.80 -31.73 -20.48
C LYS A 179 0.62 -32.15 -21.36
N LYS A 180 -0.49 -31.41 -21.34
CA LYS A 180 -1.66 -31.68 -22.19
C LYS A 180 -1.27 -31.68 -23.67
N ARG A 181 -0.44 -30.74 -24.10
CA ARG A 181 0.06 -30.70 -25.48
C ARG A 181 0.84 -31.98 -25.84
N SER A 182 1.75 -32.39 -24.97
CA SER A 182 2.50 -33.64 -25.17
C SER A 182 1.59 -34.87 -25.27
N ASP A 183 0.54 -34.94 -24.44
CA ASP A 183 -0.41 -36.04 -24.49
C ASP A 183 -1.23 -36.04 -25.78
N ILE A 184 -1.70 -34.86 -26.22
CA ILE A 184 -2.38 -34.70 -27.52
C ILE A 184 -1.47 -35.06 -28.69
N ASP A 185 -0.21 -34.67 -28.68
CA ASP A 185 0.75 -35.04 -29.75
C ASP A 185 0.90 -36.56 -29.86
N LYS A 186 0.92 -37.32 -28.75
CA LYS A 186 0.91 -38.77 -28.74
C LYS A 186 -0.37 -39.37 -29.29
N GLU A 187 -1.51 -38.83 -28.93
CA GLU A 187 -2.81 -39.27 -29.46
C GLU A 187 -2.91 -39.05 -30.98
N ILE A 188 -2.41 -37.94 -31.47
CA ILE A 188 -2.34 -37.65 -32.91
C ILE A 188 -1.47 -38.70 -33.61
N GLU A 189 -0.31 -39.00 -33.07
CA GLU A 189 0.59 -40.01 -33.67
C GLU A 189 -0.06 -41.39 -33.71
N THR A 190 -0.69 -41.83 -32.59
CA THR A 190 -1.46 -43.09 -32.53
C THR A 190 -2.57 -43.11 -33.60
N ASN A 191 -3.32 -42.03 -33.70
CA ASN A 191 -4.43 -41.94 -34.67
C ASN A 191 -3.91 -42.04 -36.12
N LYS A 192 -2.77 -41.42 -36.46
CA LYS A 192 -2.16 -41.57 -37.76
C LYS A 192 -1.77 -43.01 -38.08
N GLN A 193 -1.14 -43.71 -37.14
CA GLN A 193 -0.81 -45.14 -37.29
C GLN A 193 -2.03 -45.99 -37.51
N ASP A 194 -3.12 -45.75 -36.80
CA ASP A 194 -4.39 -46.48 -36.99
C ASP A 194 -5.03 -46.18 -38.36
N GLN A 195 -4.96 -44.94 -38.82
CA GLN A 195 -5.40 -44.55 -40.17
C GLN A 195 -4.61 -45.30 -41.24
N GLU A 196 -3.28 -45.37 -41.14
CA GLU A 196 -2.41 -46.09 -42.09
C GLU A 196 -2.75 -47.59 -42.10
N LYS A 197 -2.94 -48.23 -40.95
CA LYS A 197 -3.36 -49.65 -40.89
C LYS A 197 -4.70 -49.86 -41.57
N LEU A 198 -5.68 -49.04 -41.24
CA LEU A 198 -7.02 -49.13 -41.79
C LEU A 198 -7.00 -48.90 -43.31
N GLN A 199 -6.19 -47.96 -43.81
CA GLN A 199 -6.02 -47.75 -45.25
C GLN A 199 -5.45 -49.00 -45.93
N ALA A 200 -4.40 -49.60 -45.37
CA ALA A 200 -3.80 -50.83 -45.93
C ALA A 200 -4.80 -52.00 -45.95
N GLU A 201 -5.61 -52.15 -44.91
CA GLU A 201 -6.67 -53.18 -44.86
C GLU A 201 -7.77 -52.94 -45.90
N LEU A 202 -8.16 -51.68 -46.10
CA LEU A 202 -9.13 -51.28 -47.13
C LEU A 202 -8.63 -51.57 -48.55
N ASP A 203 -7.35 -51.30 -48.82
CA ASP A 203 -6.75 -51.54 -50.12
C ASP A 203 -6.64 -53.03 -50.42
N ASN A 204 -6.27 -53.86 -49.41
CA ASN A 204 -6.32 -55.31 -49.53
C ASN A 204 -7.74 -55.83 -49.81
N LYS A 205 -8.76 -55.34 -49.12
CA LYS A 205 -10.14 -55.75 -49.37
C LYS A 205 -10.62 -55.34 -50.76
N LYS A 206 -10.23 -54.15 -51.26
CA LYS A 206 -10.56 -53.72 -52.61
C LYS A 206 -9.91 -54.63 -53.66
N GLN A 207 -8.64 -55.03 -53.48
CA GLN A 207 -7.95 -55.96 -54.40
C GLN A 207 -8.66 -57.34 -54.43
N LEU A 208 -8.99 -57.89 -53.26
CA LEU A 208 -9.72 -59.15 -53.18
C LEU A 208 -11.07 -59.05 -53.84
N TYR A 209 -11.79 -57.98 -53.65
CA TYR A 209 -13.08 -57.74 -54.30
C TYR A 209 -12.94 -57.70 -55.83
N GLN A 210 -11.95 -57.03 -56.36
CA GLN A 210 -11.67 -56.99 -57.82
C GLN A 210 -11.35 -58.39 -58.37
N GLN A 211 -10.56 -59.18 -57.68
CA GLN A 211 -10.26 -60.57 -58.07
C GLN A 211 -11.54 -61.43 -58.11
N PHE A 212 -12.42 -61.27 -57.15
CA PHE A 212 -13.73 -62.00 -57.15
C PHE A 212 -14.63 -61.57 -58.33
N VAL A 213 -14.71 -60.28 -58.63
CA VAL A 213 -15.46 -59.76 -59.77
C VAL A 213 -14.93 -60.31 -61.09
N GLU A 214 -13.60 -60.32 -61.27
CA GLU A 214 -12.96 -60.88 -62.48
C GLU A 214 -13.20 -62.39 -62.63
N LYS A 215 -13.11 -63.16 -61.55
CA LYS A 215 -13.43 -64.59 -61.56
C LYS A 215 -14.86 -64.86 -61.96
N LYS A 216 -15.81 -63.99 -61.51
CA LYS A 216 -17.22 -64.13 -61.87
C LYS A 216 -17.51 -63.80 -63.37
N LYS A 217 -16.76 -62.91 -63.98
CA LYS A 217 -16.86 -62.55 -65.40
C LYS A 217 -16.31 -63.64 -66.34
N LYS A 218 -15.44 -64.52 -65.85
CA LYS A 218 -14.79 -65.60 -66.66
C LYS A 218 -15.56 -66.92 -66.59
N LYS A 219 -16.68 -66.99 -65.85
CA LYS A 219 -17.60 -68.10 -65.82
C LYS A 219 -18.87 -67.69 -66.63
#